data_e791ec767f0bef52fec8bdc378fe7c5a
#
_entry.id   e791ec767f0bef52fec8bdc378fe7c5a
#
_cell.length_a   1.000
_cell.length_b   1.000
_cell.length_c   1.000
_cell.angle_alpha   90.00
_cell.angle_beta   90.00
_cell.angle_gamma   90.00
#
_symmetry.space_group_name_H-M   'P 1'
#
loop_
_entity.id
_entity.type
_entity.pdbx_description
1 polymer ?
#
loop_
_entity_poly.entity_id
_entity_poly.type
_entity_poly.pdbx_seq_one_letter_code
_entity_poly.pdbx_strand_id
1 'polypeptide(L)'
;MGTLIDAHPRVMAIINRTPDSFYDKGATFVFDAALARCREVVEAGATIVDVGGVKAGPGDDVDVQEEIERVVPFIAAVRDELAAVATASAPAAATATSETAPVAAEPSSANAVRTVDISVDTWRPEVAEAAIEAGATLINDTWAGFEPELVEVAGAHKVGYVCSHTGGATPRTRPHRVHYDDVVADVIRETTALAERAVACGVPEEKVFIDPTHDFGKNTFHGLEILRRIDEVVATGWPVLMALSNKDFIGEATGRGVGERVAGTLAATAWCAARGVAAFRVHEVAETLDVIRMTQAIQGTAAPLDTIRGLA
;
A
#
# COMPACT_ATOMS: atom_id res chain seq x y z
N MET A 1 -15.80 19.43 1.13
CA MET A 1 -16.77 18.39 0.75
C MET A 1 -16.08 17.08 1.08
N GLY A 2 -16.43 16.43 2.19
CA GLY A 2 -15.68 15.31 2.74
C GLY A 2 -15.81 14.07 1.86
N THR A 3 -14.74 13.69 1.20
CA THR A 3 -14.54 12.36 0.65
C THR A 3 -14.55 11.37 1.82
N LEU A 4 -15.32 10.32 1.69
CA LEU A 4 -15.30 9.15 2.58
C LEU A 4 -13.91 8.50 2.46
N ILE A 5 -12.92 9.06 3.18
CA ILE A 5 -11.73 8.29 3.55
C ILE A 5 -12.29 7.14 4.38
N ASP A 6 -12.09 5.90 3.96
CA ASP A 6 -12.48 4.74 4.75
C ASP A 6 -12.08 4.98 6.21
N ALA A 7 -13.01 4.69 7.12
CA ALA A 7 -12.80 4.95 8.55
C ALA A 7 -11.57 4.21 9.13
N HIS A 8 -10.94 3.36 8.32
CA HIS A 8 -9.77 2.57 8.67
C HIS A 8 -8.66 2.72 7.64
N PRO A 9 -7.40 2.94 8.06
CA PRO A 9 -6.25 2.92 7.15
C PRO A 9 -6.19 1.61 6.38
N ARG A 10 -5.86 1.71 5.09
CA ARG A 10 -5.69 0.55 4.21
C ARG A 10 -4.34 -0.10 4.45
N VAL A 11 -4.26 -1.42 4.30
CA VAL A 11 -2.99 -2.16 4.38
C VAL A 11 -2.68 -2.74 3.01
N MET A 12 -1.54 -2.31 2.45
CA MET A 12 -0.98 -2.75 1.18
C MET A 12 0.13 -3.77 1.47
N ALA A 13 -0.13 -5.03 1.13
CA ALA A 13 0.82 -6.13 1.32
C ALA A 13 1.81 -6.21 0.16
N ILE A 14 3.09 -6.27 0.46
CA ILE A 14 4.16 -6.38 -0.53
C ILE A 14 4.31 -7.82 -0.99
N ILE A 15 4.23 -8.08 -2.30
CA ILE A 15 4.52 -9.36 -2.95
C ILE A 15 5.61 -9.16 -4.00
N ASN A 16 6.84 -9.44 -3.64
CA ASN A 16 7.98 -9.30 -4.55
C ASN A 16 8.09 -10.51 -5.49
N ARG A 17 8.11 -10.25 -6.80
CA ARG A 17 8.37 -11.22 -7.87
C ARG A 17 9.81 -11.10 -8.37
N THR A 18 10.76 -10.91 -7.45
CA THR A 18 12.19 -10.74 -7.74
C THR A 18 13.01 -11.87 -7.13
N PRO A 19 14.05 -12.39 -7.85
CA PRO A 19 14.87 -13.51 -7.35
C PRO A 19 15.63 -13.21 -6.06
N ASP A 20 15.91 -11.93 -5.79
CA ASP A 20 16.79 -11.45 -4.74
C ASP A 20 16.10 -10.47 -3.77
N SER A 21 14.83 -10.70 -3.43
CA SER A 21 14.14 -9.90 -2.42
C SER A 21 14.91 -9.86 -1.10
N PHE A 22 15.14 -8.67 -0.56
CA PHE A 22 15.87 -8.50 0.71
C PHE A 22 15.13 -9.07 1.91
N TYR A 23 13.80 -9.05 1.87
CA TYR A 23 12.98 -9.46 3.00
C TYR A 23 12.89 -10.98 3.12
N ASP A 24 12.58 -11.66 2.01
CA ASP A 24 12.28 -13.09 1.97
C ASP A 24 13.32 -13.92 1.21
N LYS A 25 14.46 -13.30 0.83
CA LYS A 25 15.54 -13.93 0.06
C LYS A 25 15.06 -14.60 -1.22
N GLY A 26 14.07 -14.02 -1.89
CA GLY A 26 13.48 -14.53 -3.12
C GLY A 26 12.44 -15.64 -2.92
N ALA A 27 11.97 -15.91 -1.68
CA ALA A 27 10.98 -16.96 -1.42
C ALA A 27 9.69 -16.77 -2.22
N THR A 28 9.23 -15.53 -2.43
CA THR A 28 8.04 -15.21 -3.22
C THR A 28 8.30 -15.10 -4.72
N PHE A 29 9.53 -15.29 -5.18
CA PHE A 29 9.80 -15.40 -6.61
C PHE A 29 9.17 -16.65 -7.21
N VAL A 30 9.13 -17.77 -6.49
CA VAL A 30 8.43 -18.98 -6.91
C VAL A 30 6.93 -18.70 -6.95
N PHE A 31 6.29 -18.96 -8.09
CA PHE A 31 4.90 -18.58 -8.38
C PHE A 31 3.92 -19.05 -7.30
N ASP A 32 3.96 -20.34 -6.99
CA ASP A 32 3.03 -20.97 -6.01
C ASP A 32 3.25 -20.43 -4.59
N ALA A 33 4.50 -20.16 -4.20
CA ALA A 33 4.81 -19.58 -2.90
C ALA A 33 4.31 -18.13 -2.80
N ALA A 34 4.45 -17.34 -3.87
CA ALA A 34 3.92 -15.98 -3.93
C ALA A 34 2.38 -15.97 -3.85
N LEU A 35 1.73 -16.92 -4.53
CA LEU A 35 0.27 -17.03 -4.52
C LEU A 35 -0.24 -17.47 -3.15
N ALA A 36 0.43 -18.42 -2.50
CA ALA A 36 0.14 -18.81 -1.11
C ALA A 36 0.30 -17.61 -0.17
N ARG A 37 1.38 -16.85 -0.31
CA ARG A 37 1.58 -15.61 0.48
C ARG A 37 0.49 -14.58 0.22
N CYS A 38 0.03 -14.43 -1.02
CA CYS A 38 -1.07 -13.54 -1.36
C CYS A 38 -2.36 -13.93 -0.61
N ARG A 39 -2.71 -15.22 -0.56
CA ARG A 39 -3.85 -15.72 0.21
C ARG A 39 -3.70 -15.39 1.70
N GLU A 40 -2.55 -15.69 2.30
CA GLU A 40 -2.28 -15.42 3.71
C GLU A 40 -2.48 -13.93 4.06
N VAL A 41 -1.94 -13.01 3.25
CA VAL A 41 -2.05 -11.58 3.54
C VAL A 41 -3.47 -11.05 3.35
N VAL A 42 -4.22 -11.58 2.38
CA VAL A 42 -5.63 -11.24 2.17
C VAL A 42 -6.50 -11.78 3.31
N GLU A 43 -6.29 -13.03 3.74
CA GLU A 43 -6.96 -13.62 4.89
C GLU A 43 -6.62 -12.86 6.18
N ALA A 44 -5.39 -12.39 6.35
CA ALA A 44 -4.98 -11.53 7.45
C ALA A 44 -5.68 -10.16 7.44
N GLY A 45 -6.21 -9.72 6.28
CA GLY A 45 -6.99 -8.50 6.14
C GLY A 45 -6.34 -7.39 5.32
N ALA A 46 -5.32 -7.70 4.50
CA ALA A 46 -4.82 -6.75 3.51
C ALA A 46 -5.94 -6.33 2.55
N THR A 47 -5.98 -5.06 2.21
CA THR A 47 -6.96 -4.48 1.27
C THR A 47 -6.34 -4.09 -0.07
N ILE A 48 -5.03 -4.17 -0.17
CA ILE A 48 -4.26 -3.99 -1.42
C ILE A 48 -3.16 -5.04 -1.42
N VAL A 49 -2.94 -5.68 -2.57
CA VAL A 49 -1.79 -6.54 -2.84
C VAL A 49 -0.91 -5.83 -3.86
N ASP A 50 0.34 -5.54 -3.52
CA ASP A 50 1.28 -4.77 -4.35
C ASP A 50 2.34 -5.68 -4.96
N VAL A 51 2.32 -5.84 -6.27
CA VAL A 51 3.12 -6.80 -7.03
C VAL A 51 4.26 -6.08 -7.75
N GLY A 52 5.51 -6.36 -7.34
CA GLY A 52 6.71 -5.79 -7.96
C GLY A 52 7.57 -6.83 -8.66
N GLY A 53 7.93 -6.59 -9.94
CA GLY A 53 8.77 -7.48 -10.77
C GLY A 53 10.24 -7.09 -10.80
N VAL A 54 10.58 -5.88 -10.38
CA VAL A 54 11.93 -5.32 -10.42
C VAL A 54 12.30 -4.75 -9.06
N LYS A 55 13.50 -5.07 -8.59
CA LYS A 55 14.04 -4.50 -7.36
C LYS A 55 14.30 -3.00 -7.52
N ALA A 56 13.88 -2.22 -6.55
CA ALA A 56 14.07 -0.76 -6.59
C ALA A 56 15.53 -0.32 -6.63
N GLY A 57 16.40 -0.99 -5.85
CA GLY A 57 17.85 -0.68 -5.82
C GLY A 57 18.63 -1.22 -7.01
N PRO A 58 19.95 -0.95 -7.07
CA PRO A 58 20.85 -1.51 -8.09
C PRO A 58 20.79 -3.04 -8.13
N GLY A 59 20.97 -3.61 -9.30
CA GLY A 59 20.96 -5.06 -9.56
C GLY A 59 21.10 -5.33 -11.05
N ASP A 60 20.87 -6.57 -11.47
CA ASP A 60 20.91 -6.96 -12.87
C ASP A 60 19.83 -6.22 -13.67
N ASP A 61 20.13 -5.92 -14.93
CA ASP A 61 19.15 -5.30 -15.81
C ASP A 61 17.98 -6.24 -16.02
N VAL A 62 16.76 -5.69 -15.90
CA VAL A 62 15.50 -6.36 -16.19
C VAL A 62 14.81 -5.54 -17.25
N ASP A 63 14.63 -6.11 -18.44
CA ASP A 63 13.94 -5.44 -19.52
C ASP A 63 12.41 -5.42 -19.32
N VAL A 64 11.71 -4.68 -20.17
CA VAL A 64 10.23 -4.55 -20.10
C VAL A 64 9.55 -5.89 -20.23
N GLN A 65 9.99 -6.73 -21.18
CA GLN A 65 9.36 -8.02 -21.43
C GLN A 65 9.54 -8.98 -20.26
N GLU A 66 10.74 -8.99 -19.67
CA GLU A 66 11.03 -9.80 -18.49
C GLU A 66 10.20 -9.36 -17.28
N GLU A 67 10.01 -8.06 -17.08
CA GLU A 67 9.14 -7.55 -16.01
C GLU A 67 7.67 -7.97 -16.24
N ILE A 68 7.16 -7.85 -17.46
CA ILE A 68 5.82 -8.33 -17.85
C ILE A 68 5.67 -9.82 -17.53
N GLU A 69 6.63 -10.65 -17.93
CA GLU A 69 6.60 -12.11 -17.68
C GLU A 69 6.59 -12.46 -16.18
N ARG A 70 7.19 -11.62 -15.34
CA ARG A 70 7.20 -11.80 -13.88
C ARG A 70 5.88 -11.42 -13.22
N VAL A 71 5.25 -10.31 -13.63
CA VAL A 71 4.11 -9.72 -12.89
C VAL A 71 2.76 -10.08 -13.49
N VAL A 72 2.60 -10.08 -14.81
CA VAL A 72 1.30 -10.19 -15.49
C VAL A 72 0.62 -11.54 -15.23
N PRO A 73 1.29 -12.72 -15.40
CA PRO A 73 0.66 -13.99 -15.08
C PRO A 73 0.25 -14.12 -13.61
N PHE A 74 1.04 -13.50 -12.73
CA PHE A 74 0.77 -13.52 -11.30
C PHE A 74 -0.45 -12.65 -10.95
N ILE A 75 -0.54 -11.44 -11.48
CA ILE A 75 -1.69 -10.55 -11.31
C ILE A 75 -2.98 -11.22 -11.80
N ALA A 76 -2.95 -11.89 -12.95
CA ALA A 76 -4.10 -12.64 -13.47
C ALA A 76 -4.54 -13.75 -12.50
N ALA A 77 -3.60 -14.51 -11.93
CA ALA A 77 -3.90 -15.56 -10.97
C ALA A 77 -4.48 -15.00 -9.65
N VAL A 78 -3.93 -13.90 -9.15
CA VAL A 78 -4.45 -13.21 -7.96
C VAL A 78 -5.87 -12.72 -8.20
N ARG A 79 -6.14 -12.08 -9.35
CA ARG A 79 -7.49 -11.65 -9.73
C ARG A 79 -8.48 -12.82 -9.72
N ASP A 80 -8.12 -13.93 -10.32
CA ASP A 80 -8.98 -15.12 -10.43
C ASP A 80 -9.28 -15.74 -9.04
N GLU A 81 -8.29 -15.77 -8.15
CA GLU A 81 -8.49 -16.22 -6.78
C GLU A 81 -9.39 -15.29 -5.97
N LEU A 82 -9.17 -13.98 -6.05
CA LEU A 82 -10.01 -13.00 -5.36
C LEU A 82 -11.47 -13.07 -5.83
N ALA A 83 -11.70 -13.29 -7.13
CA ALA A 83 -13.03 -13.49 -7.69
C ALA A 83 -13.69 -14.78 -7.17
N ALA A 84 -12.92 -15.86 -7.03
CA ALA A 84 -13.42 -17.13 -6.48
C ALA A 84 -13.83 -17.01 -5.01
N VAL A 85 -13.04 -16.29 -4.19
CA VAL A 85 -13.36 -16.01 -2.78
C VAL A 85 -14.63 -15.16 -2.66
N ALA A 86 -14.77 -14.13 -3.50
CA ALA A 86 -15.94 -13.26 -3.50
C ALA A 86 -17.22 -14.04 -3.84
N THR A 87 -17.17 -14.97 -4.79
CA THR A 87 -18.30 -15.81 -5.17
C THR A 87 -18.67 -16.85 -4.10
N ALA A 88 -17.68 -17.40 -3.39
CA ALA A 88 -17.91 -18.37 -2.31
C ALA A 88 -18.52 -17.71 -1.06
N SER A 89 -18.28 -16.42 -0.85
CA SER A 89 -18.77 -15.65 0.30
C SER A 89 -20.15 -15.01 0.07
N ALA A 90 -20.70 -15.08 -1.15
CA ALA A 90 -22.03 -14.55 -1.45
C ALA A 90 -23.09 -15.41 -0.71
N PRO A 91 -24.00 -14.81 0.09
CA PRO A 91 -25.03 -15.58 0.77
C PRO A 91 -25.92 -16.26 -0.27
N ALA A 92 -26.11 -17.58 -0.14
CA ALA A 92 -27.09 -18.30 -0.94
C ALA A 92 -28.44 -17.61 -0.73
N ALA A 93 -29.10 -17.22 -1.81
CA ALA A 93 -30.39 -16.53 -1.78
C ALA A 93 -31.37 -17.35 -0.92
N ALA A 94 -31.59 -16.93 0.31
CA ALA A 94 -32.56 -17.54 1.21
C ALA A 94 -33.95 -17.22 0.65
N THR A 95 -34.64 -18.25 0.18
CA THR A 95 -36.07 -18.20 -0.08
C THR A 95 -36.78 -17.85 1.23
N ALA A 96 -37.24 -16.60 1.30
CA ALA A 96 -37.96 -16.10 2.46
C ALA A 96 -39.32 -16.82 2.59
N THR A 97 -39.49 -17.63 3.64
CA THR A 97 -40.76 -17.92 4.22
C THR A 97 -40.91 -17.09 5.49
N SER A 98 -41.95 -16.27 5.47
CA SER A 98 -42.40 -15.38 6.53
C SER A 98 -42.62 -16.15 7.85
N GLU A 99 -42.08 -15.62 8.98
CA GLU A 99 -42.82 -15.46 10.23
C GLU A 99 -41.95 -14.73 11.29
N THR A 100 -42.55 -13.67 11.82
CA THR A 100 -42.34 -12.96 13.11
C THR A 100 -40.93 -12.82 13.69
N ALA A 101 -40.45 -11.56 13.68
CA ALA A 101 -39.20 -11.09 14.30
C ALA A 101 -39.31 -10.85 15.80
N PRO A 102 -38.24 -11.14 16.59
CA PRO A 102 -37.83 -10.27 17.70
C PRO A 102 -36.72 -9.33 17.25
N VAL A 103 -36.71 -8.13 17.83
CA VAL A 103 -35.72 -7.08 17.61
C VAL A 103 -34.30 -7.65 17.78
N ALA A 104 -33.62 -7.82 16.69
CA ALA A 104 -32.25 -8.31 16.67
C ALA A 104 -31.27 -7.10 16.62
N ALA A 105 -30.23 -7.22 17.44
CA ALA A 105 -29.05 -6.36 17.37
C ALA A 105 -28.54 -6.23 15.92
N GLU A 106 -28.15 -5.03 15.55
CA GLU A 106 -27.55 -4.75 14.25
C GLU A 106 -26.41 -5.74 13.97
N PRO A 107 -26.36 -6.39 12.81
CA PRO A 107 -25.25 -7.28 12.50
C PRO A 107 -23.97 -6.43 12.40
N SER A 108 -22.99 -6.79 13.24
CA SER A 108 -21.63 -6.30 13.17
C SER A 108 -21.17 -6.31 11.71
N SER A 109 -20.64 -5.20 11.21
CA SER A 109 -20.19 -4.95 9.82
C SER A 109 -19.00 -5.83 9.34
N ALA A 110 -18.77 -6.96 10.00
CA ALA A 110 -17.64 -7.87 9.76
C ALA A 110 -17.75 -8.72 8.47
N ASN A 111 -18.88 -8.69 7.74
CA ASN A 111 -19.14 -9.57 6.59
C ASN A 111 -19.41 -8.84 5.27
N ALA A 112 -19.05 -7.56 5.12
CA ALA A 112 -18.98 -6.97 3.81
C ALA A 112 -17.81 -7.62 3.04
N VAL A 113 -18.07 -8.21 1.87
CA VAL A 113 -17.02 -8.69 0.95
C VAL A 113 -16.08 -7.52 0.68
N ARG A 114 -14.91 -7.52 1.31
CA ARG A 114 -13.90 -6.48 1.10
C ARG A 114 -13.33 -6.69 -0.30
N THR A 115 -13.51 -5.72 -1.18
CA THR A 115 -12.78 -5.69 -2.45
C THR A 115 -11.31 -5.45 -2.15
N VAL A 116 -10.44 -6.34 -2.63
CA VAL A 116 -8.99 -6.19 -2.55
C VAL A 116 -8.51 -5.61 -3.86
N ASP A 117 -7.81 -4.48 -3.81
CA ASP A 117 -7.17 -3.91 -4.98
C ASP A 117 -5.86 -4.65 -5.30
N ILE A 118 -5.55 -4.78 -6.58
CA ILE A 118 -4.28 -5.31 -7.07
C ILE A 118 -3.46 -4.13 -7.58
N SER A 119 -2.32 -3.90 -6.96
CA SER A 119 -1.36 -2.86 -7.32
C SER A 119 -0.19 -3.46 -8.10
N VAL A 120 0.31 -2.77 -9.11
CA VAL A 120 1.57 -3.07 -9.78
C VAL A 120 2.60 -2.00 -9.44
N ASP A 121 3.76 -2.42 -8.87
CA ASP A 121 4.91 -1.57 -8.59
C ASP A 121 5.80 -1.53 -9.84
N THR A 122 5.67 -0.47 -10.63
CA THR A 122 6.43 -0.26 -11.85
C THR A 122 6.50 1.23 -12.21
N TRP A 123 7.54 1.62 -12.95
CA TRP A 123 7.66 2.96 -13.55
C TRP A 123 7.46 2.95 -15.07
N ARG A 124 7.15 1.77 -15.66
CA ARG A 124 7.09 1.55 -17.11
C ARG A 124 5.65 1.51 -17.59
N PRO A 125 5.27 2.37 -18.55
CA PRO A 125 3.92 2.40 -19.10
C PRO A 125 3.47 1.08 -19.69
N GLU A 126 4.35 0.38 -20.42
CA GLU A 126 4.01 -0.90 -21.08
C GLU A 126 3.72 -2.02 -20.06
N VAL A 127 4.46 -2.03 -18.95
CA VAL A 127 4.22 -2.99 -17.87
C VAL A 127 2.90 -2.70 -17.18
N ALA A 128 2.63 -1.41 -16.91
CA ALA A 128 1.37 -0.99 -16.29
C ALA A 128 0.16 -1.32 -17.17
N GLU A 129 0.22 -1.06 -18.49
CA GLU A 129 -0.83 -1.41 -19.44
C GLU A 129 -1.15 -2.91 -19.38
N ALA A 130 -0.12 -3.77 -19.53
CA ALA A 130 -0.29 -5.21 -19.48
C ALA A 130 -0.80 -5.71 -18.11
N ALA A 131 -0.36 -5.09 -17.01
CA ALA A 131 -0.82 -5.42 -15.67
C ALA A 131 -2.29 -5.05 -15.45
N ILE A 132 -2.73 -3.90 -15.96
CA ILE A 132 -4.14 -3.46 -15.90
C ILE A 132 -5.03 -4.42 -16.70
N GLU A 133 -4.63 -4.80 -17.90
CA GLU A 133 -5.35 -5.81 -18.70
C GLU A 133 -5.47 -7.16 -17.96
N ALA A 134 -4.46 -7.52 -17.16
CA ALA A 134 -4.48 -8.72 -16.33
C ALA A 134 -5.35 -8.56 -15.06
N GLY A 135 -5.70 -7.34 -14.65
CA GLY A 135 -6.58 -7.08 -13.52
C GLY A 135 -6.04 -6.17 -12.43
N ALA A 136 -4.90 -5.49 -12.64
CA ALA A 136 -4.43 -4.46 -11.72
C ALA A 136 -5.40 -3.27 -11.71
N THR A 137 -5.66 -2.72 -10.52
CA THR A 137 -6.58 -1.60 -10.27
C THR A 137 -5.88 -0.36 -9.72
N LEU A 138 -4.58 -0.47 -9.43
CA LEU A 138 -3.73 0.58 -8.88
C LEU A 138 -2.33 0.48 -9.50
N ILE A 139 -1.73 1.60 -9.86
CA ILE A 139 -0.32 1.72 -10.21
C ILE A 139 0.43 2.33 -9.02
N ASN A 140 1.46 1.65 -8.55
CA ASN A 140 2.38 2.16 -7.55
C ASN A 140 3.64 2.67 -8.26
N ASP A 141 3.64 3.98 -8.61
CA ASP A 141 4.80 4.63 -9.22
C ASP A 141 5.78 5.09 -8.15
N THR A 142 6.70 4.20 -7.80
CA THR A 142 7.73 4.49 -6.79
C THR A 142 8.84 5.42 -7.28
N TRP A 143 8.81 5.86 -8.55
CA TRP A 143 9.85 6.69 -9.18
C TRP A 143 9.39 8.07 -9.60
N ALA A 144 8.30 8.56 -9.00
CA ALA A 144 7.87 9.97 -9.06
C ALA A 144 7.64 10.50 -10.49
N GLY A 145 6.98 9.72 -11.35
CA GLY A 145 6.69 10.14 -12.73
C GLY A 145 7.94 10.16 -13.62
N PHE A 146 8.92 9.28 -13.36
CA PHE A 146 10.14 9.17 -14.17
C PHE A 146 9.81 8.97 -15.66
N GLU A 147 8.86 8.08 -15.97
CA GLU A 147 8.25 7.94 -17.29
C GLU A 147 6.90 8.68 -17.27
N PRO A 148 6.84 9.87 -17.90
CA PRO A 148 5.66 10.75 -17.80
C PRO A 148 4.39 10.15 -18.41
N GLU A 149 4.50 9.19 -19.32
CA GLU A 149 3.38 8.48 -19.94
C GLU A 149 2.65 7.53 -18.99
N LEU A 150 3.30 7.10 -17.88
CA LEU A 150 2.73 6.15 -16.93
C LEU A 150 1.40 6.66 -16.32
N VAL A 151 1.35 7.93 -15.95
CA VAL A 151 0.13 8.54 -15.40
C VAL A 151 -0.98 8.66 -16.43
N GLU A 152 -0.65 8.78 -17.72
CA GLU A 152 -1.62 8.82 -18.82
C GLU A 152 -2.30 7.45 -19.00
N VAL A 153 -1.52 6.35 -18.86
CA VAL A 153 -2.06 4.98 -18.80
C VAL A 153 -3.04 4.84 -17.64
N ALA A 154 -2.67 5.28 -16.44
CA ALA A 154 -3.56 5.23 -15.27
C ALA A 154 -4.87 5.98 -15.51
N GLY A 155 -4.80 7.18 -16.10
CA GLY A 155 -5.95 8.02 -16.42
C GLY A 155 -6.86 7.43 -17.50
N ALA A 156 -6.29 6.86 -18.57
CA ALA A 156 -7.04 6.21 -19.64
C ALA A 156 -7.88 5.03 -19.13
N HIS A 157 -7.32 4.24 -18.21
CA HIS A 157 -7.99 3.07 -17.61
C HIS A 157 -8.77 3.40 -16.33
N LYS A 158 -8.69 4.63 -15.81
CA LYS A 158 -9.34 5.08 -14.56
C LYS A 158 -8.99 4.21 -13.34
N VAL A 159 -7.76 3.69 -13.32
CA VAL A 159 -7.19 2.98 -12.17
C VAL A 159 -6.58 3.95 -11.17
N GLY A 160 -6.28 3.48 -9.96
CA GLY A 160 -5.63 4.30 -8.93
C GLY A 160 -4.16 4.57 -9.25
N TYR A 161 -3.59 5.59 -8.59
CA TYR A 161 -2.20 5.99 -8.79
C TYR A 161 -1.55 6.46 -7.50
N VAL A 162 -0.33 5.99 -7.22
CA VAL A 162 0.49 6.46 -6.10
C VAL A 162 1.55 7.43 -6.61
N CYS A 163 1.50 8.65 -6.12
CA CYS A 163 2.42 9.75 -6.43
C CYS A 163 3.56 9.78 -5.42
N SER A 164 4.71 9.26 -5.79
CA SER A 164 5.88 9.13 -4.91
C SER A 164 6.80 10.35 -4.99
N HIS A 165 7.70 10.48 -4.00
CA HIS A 165 8.73 11.51 -3.95
C HIS A 165 10.14 10.90 -3.89
N THR A 166 10.97 11.14 -4.91
CA THR A 166 12.33 10.58 -5.00
C THR A 166 13.45 11.61 -4.82
N GLY A 167 13.11 12.90 -4.76
CA GLY A 167 14.12 13.98 -4.74
C GLY A 167 14.98 14.03 -6.00
N GLY A 168 14.43 13.57 -7.15
CA GLY A 168 15.14 13.50 -8.42
C GLY A 168 16.01 12.25 -8.62
N ALA A 169 15.92 11.26 -7.72
CA ALA A 169 16.57 9.97 -7.95
C ALA A 169 15.89 9.24 -9.14
N THR A 170 16.72 8.58 -9.95
CA THR A 170 16.25 7.80 -11.11
C THR A 170 16.18 6.31 -10.79
N PRO A 171 15.35 5.52 -11.52
CA PRO A 171 15.20 4.09 -11.29
C PRO A 171 16.54 3.35 -11.22
N ARG A 172 16.61 2.38 -10.31
CA ARG A 172 17.75 1.47 -10.16
C ARG A 172 19.05 2.11 -9.70
N THR A 173 19.06 3.41 -9.36
CA THR A 173 20.23 4.08 -8.83
C THR A 173 20.37 3.87 -7.31
N ARG A 174 21.59 4.00 -6.80
CA ARG A 174 21.79 4.06 -5.35
C ARG A 174 21.27 5.38 -4.84
N PRO A 175 20.70 5.41 -3.62
CA PRO A 175 20.38 6.66 -2.96
C PRO A 175 21.63 7.54 -2.94
N HIS A 176 21.59 8.69 -3.63
CA HIS A 176 22.63 9.68 -3.53
C HIS A 176 22.19 10.78 -2.57
N ARG A 177 23.13 11.53 -2.08
CA ARG A 177 22.83 12.65 -1.18
C ARG A 177 22.02 13.70 -1.94
N VAL A 178 20.75 13.80 -1.64
CA VAL A 178 19.92 14.93 -2.04
C VAL A 178 19.95 15.96 -0.93
N HIS A 179 20.13 17.21 -1.27
CA HIS A 179 20.05 18.33 -0.33
C HIS A 179 18.65 18.93 -0.40
N TYR A 180 18.03 19.12 0.76
CA TYR A 180 16.75 19.80 0.88
C TYR A 180 16.93 21.00 1.84
N ASP A 181 16.40 22.15 1.47
CA ASP A 181 16.22 23.26 2.40
C ASP A 181 15.14 22.90 3.44
N ASP A 182 14.05 22.28 2.99
CA ASP A 182 12.98 21.69 3.81
C ASP A 182 12.45 20.45 3.08
N VAL A 183 12.78 19.26 3.58
CA VAL A 183 12.38 17.99 2.97
C VAL A 183 10.87 17.78 2.97
N VAL A 184 10.15 18.29 3.99
CA VAL A 184 8.69 18.11 4.08
C VAL A 184 7.98 19.02 3.09
N ALA A 185 8.40 20.27 2.98
CA ALA A 185 7.88 21.20 1.99
C ALA A 185 8.15 20.69 0.56
N ASP A 186 9.32 20.08 0.31
CA ASP A 186 9.67 19.50 -0.97
C ASP A 186 8.76 18.30 -1.31
N VAL A 187 8.59 17.38 -0.38
CA VAL A 187 7.65 16.23 -0.50
C VAL A 187 6.25 16.73 -0.84
N ILE A 188 5.70 17.67 -0.09
CA ILE A 188 4.36 18.20 -0.31
C ILE A 188 4.25 18.79 -1.71
N ARG A 189 5.19 19.66 -2.10
CA ARG A 189 5.17 20.32 -3.41
C ARG A 189 5.15 19.32 -4.56
N GLU A 190 6.08 18.36 -4.56
CA GLU A 190 6.24 17.41 -5.65
C GLU A 190 5.07 16.41 -5.72
N THR A 191 4.68 15.84 -4.58
CA THR A 191 3.62 14.83 -4.58
C THR A 191 2.25 15.42 -4.88
N THR A 192 1.95 16.65 -4.40
CA THR A 192 0.68 17.30 -4.74
C THR A 192 0.62 17.70 -6.22
N ALA A 193 1.71 18.16 -6.81
CA ALA A 193 1.77 18.47 -8.24
C ALA A 193 1.57 17.21 -9.09
N LEU A 194 2.14 16.06 -8.69
CA LEU A 194 1.91 14.77 -9.36
C LEU A 194 0.46 14.31 -9.20
N ALA A 195 -0.15 14.48 -8.02
CA ALA A 195 -1.53 14.12 -7.76
C ALA A 195 -2.51 14.96 -8.61
N GLU A 196 -2.30 16.28 -8.68
CA GLU A 196 -3.07 17.18 -9.55
C GLU A 196 -2.94 16.78 -11.04
N ARG A 197 -1.74 16.42 -11.48
CA ARG A 197 -1.50 15.90 -12.82
C ARG A 197 -2.23 14.59 -13.05
N ALA A 198 -2.21 13.65 -12.10
CA ALA A 198 -2.91 12.37 -12.22
C ALA A 198 -4.43 12.58 -12.43
N VAL A 199 -5.05 13.46 -11.65
CA VAL A 199 -6.46 13.83 -11.83
C VAL A 199 -6.69 14.50 -13.19
N ALA A 200 -5.81 15.39 -13.62
CA ALA A 200 -5.92 16.04 -14.93
C ALA A 200 -5.80 15.03 -16.10
N CYS A 201 -5.04 13.95 -15.94
CA CYS A 201 -4.95 12.84 -16.90
C CYS A 201 -6.16 11.89 -16.83
N GLY A 202 -7.06 12.04 -15.85
CA GLY A 202 -8.31 11.25 -15.76
C GLY A 202 -8.31 10.17 -14.68
N VAL A 203 -7.29 10.08 -13.83
CA VAL A 203 -7.31 9.23 -12.64
C VAL A 203 -8.41 9.73 -11.68
N PRO A 204 -9.31 8.86 -11.15
CA PRO A 204 -10.28 9.29 -10.15
C PRO A 204 -9.59 9.84 -8.88
N GLU A 205 -9.99 11.03 -8.45
CA GLU A 205 -9.34 11.75 -7.33
C GLU A 205 -9.31 10.91 -6.04
N GLU A 206 -10.38 10.17 -5.77
CA GLU A 206 -10.51 9.30 -4.60
C GLU A 206 -9.60 8.06 -4.63
N LYS A 207 -8.95 7.79 -5.77
CA LYS A 207 -8.00 6.68 -5.97
C LYS A 207 -6.53 7.15 -6.04
N VAL A 208 -6.28 8.44 -5.83
CA VAL A 208 -4.92 8.98 -5.82
C VAL A 208 -4.36 8.94 -4.40
N PHE A 209 -3.13 8.44 -4.26
CA PHE A 209 -2.35 8.49 -3.03
C PHE A 209 -1.09 9.32 -3.25
N ILE A 210 -0.61 9.97 -2.20
CA ILE A 210 0.73 10.56 -2.14
C ILE A 210 1.62 9.77 -1.20
N ASP A 211 2.90 9.54 -1.57
CA ASP A 211 3.88 8.80 -0.77
C ASP A 211 5.17 9.60 -0.60
N PRO A 212 5.57 9.97 0.62
CA PRO A 212 6.86 10.58 0.90
C PRO A 212 8.07 9.73 0.52
N THR A 213 7.93 8.43 0.37
CA THR A 213 8.91 7.45 -0.12
C THR A 213 10.26 7.53 0.60
N HIS A 214 10.33 7.03 1.84
CA HIS A 214 11.41 7.26 2.81
C HIS A 214 12.81 6.88 2.35
N ASP A 215 12.98 5.84 1.51
CA ASP A 215 14.31 5.34 1.11
C ASP A 215 14.86 5.98 -0.17
N PHE A 216 14.06 6.79 -0.88
CA PHE A 216 14.46 7.35 -2.17
C PHE A 216 14.86 8.81 -2.01
N GLY A 217 16.12 9.12 -2.35
CA GLY A 217 16.66 10.47 -2.26
C GLY A 217 16.74 11.05 -0.83
N LYS A 218 16.59 10.23 0.21
CA LYS A 218 16.52 10.65 1.60
C LYS A 218 17.49 9.87 2.47
N ASN A 219 17.94 10.49 3.54
CA ASN A 219 18.69 9.84 4.63
C ASN A 219 17.79 9.68 5.87
N THR A 220 18.34 9.06 6.90
CA THR A 220 17.64 8.81 8.18
C THR A 220 17.09 10.09 8.82
N PHE A 221 17.83 11.19 8.78
CA PHE A 221 17.35 12.46 9.35
C PHE A 221 16.16 13.02 8.58
N HIS A 222 16.19 12.94 7.24
CA HIS A 222 15.05 13.32 6.40
C HIS A 222 13.82 12.44 6.67
N GLY A 223 14.01 11.11 6.78
CA GLY A 223 12.92 10.20 7.11
C GLY A 223 12.29 10.49 8.47
N LEU A 224 13.11 10.73 9.50
CA LEU A 224 12.64 11.10 10.84
C LEU A 224 11.97 12.49 10.86
N GLU A 225 12.44 13.44 10.05
CA GLU A 225 11.81 14.77 9.93
C GLU A 225 10.42 14.66 9.30
N ILE A 226 10.26 13.88 8.24
CA ILE A 226 8.96 13.61 7.64
C ILE A 226 8.00 13.00 8.65
N LEU A 227 8.45 12.01 9.45
CA LEU A 227 7.62 11.42 10.50
C LEU A 227 7.22 12.43 11.59
N ARG A 228 8.11 13.30 12.01
CA ARG A 228 7.79 14.36 12.99
C ARG A 228 6.72 15.32 12.49
N ARG A 229 6.74 15.61 11.19
CA ARG A 229 5.88 16.60 10.54
C ARG A 229 4.84 15.97 9.61
N ILE A 230 4.50 14.69 9.81
CA ILE A 230 3.55 13.97 8.95
C ILE A 230 2.16 14.63 8.92
N ASP A 231 1.80 15.36 9.98
CA ASP A 231 0.56 16.13 10.04
C ASP A 231 0.47 17.18 8.91
N GLU A 232 1.60 17.76 8.48
CA GLU A 232 1.65 18.71 7.36
C GLU A 232 1.36 18.03 6.02
N VAL A 233 1.88 16.79 5.84
CA VAL A 233 1.60 15.99 4.62
C VAL A 233 0.13 15.57 4.59
N VAL A 234 -0.43 15.12 5.72
CA VAL A 234 -1.84 14.76 5.84
C VAL A 234 -2.75 15.99 5.63
N ALA A 235 -2.34 17.15 6.09
CA ALA A 235 -3.08 18.40 5.93
C ALA A 235 -3.25 18.87 4.48
N THR A 236 -2.53 18.27 3.51
CA THR A 236 -2.72 18.51 2.07
C THR A 236 -4.12 18.07 1.60
N GLY A 237 -4.77 17.14 2.32
CA GLY A 237 -6.05 16.56 1.97
C GLY A 237 -5.95 15.34 1.03
N TRP A 238 -4.80 15.06 0.43
CA TRP A 238 -4.57 13.84 -0.33
C TRP A 238 -4.40 12.64 0.60
N PRO A 239 -4.96 11.46 0.26
CA PRO A 239 -4.68 10.23 0.99
C PRO A 239 -3.18 9.92 1.01
N VAL A 240 -2.59 9.80 2.22
CA VAL A 240 -1.16 9.52 2.38
C VAL A 240 -0.92 8.03 2.51
N LEU A 241 -0.04 7.49 1.67
CA LEU A 241 0.51 6.14 1.80
C LEU A 241 1.90 6.22 2.43
N MET A 242 2.19 5.34 3.37
CA MET A 242 3.50 5.25 4.04
C MET A 242 4.11 3.87 3.86
N ALA A 243 5.27 3.81 3.22
CA ALA A 243 6.08 2.60 3.05
C ALA A 243 7.23 2.58 4.06
N LEU A 244 6.97 2.12 5.29
CA LEU A 244 7.93 2.18 6.41
C LEU A 244 8.62 0.83 6.72
N SER A 245 8.02 -0.29 6.26
CA SER A 245 8.42 -1.62 6.67
C SER A 245 9.88 -1.94 6.33
N ASN A 246 10.66 -2.29 7.36
CA ASN A 246 12.06 -2.70 7.28
C ASN A 246 13.04 -1.67 6.70
N LYS A 247 12.68 -0.39 6.62
CA LYS A 247 13.48 0.68 6.04
C LYS A 247 14.76 0.96 6.84
N ASP A 248 15.78 1.48 6.14
CA ASP A 248 17.12 1.70 6.73
C ASP A 248 17.10 2.73 7.86
N PHE A 249 16.29 3.78 7.79
CA PHE A 249 16.17 4.75 8.85
C PHE A 249 15.71 4.15 10.19
N ILE A 250 14.89 3.07 10.17
CA ILE A 250 14.48 2.33 11.37
C ILE A 250 15.67 1.56 11.95
N GLY A 251 16.40 0.85 11.07
CA GLY A 251 17.61 0.12 11.47
C GLY A 251 18.65 1.04 12.09
N GLU A 252 18.93 2.18 11.45
CA GLU A 252 19.88 3.18 11.93
C GLU A 252 19.43 3.84 13.25
N ALA A 253 18.13 4.14 13.39
CA ALA A 253 17.60 4.74 14.62
C ALA A 253 17.61 3.75 15.81
N THR A 254 17.48 2.44 15.56
CA THR A 254 17.33 1.42 16.61
C THR A 254 18.57 0.55 16.79
N GLY A 255 19.59 0.66 15.94
CA GLY A 255 20.76 -0.21 15.93
C GLY A 255 20.43 -1.65 15.49
N ARG A 256 19.39 -1.87 14.65
CA ARG A 256 18.92 -3.18 14.24
C ARG A 256 19.24 -3.51 12.78
N GLY A 257 19.62 -4.76 12.54
CA GLY A 257 19.83 -5.32 11.20
C GLY A 257 18.53 -5.56 10.45
N VAL A 258 18.67 -5.87 9.16
CA VAL A 258 17.51 -6.30 8.33
C VAL A 258 16.88 -7.56 8.94
N GLY A 259 15.56 -7.61 9.04
CA GLY A 259 14.83 -8.70 9.70
C GLY A 259 14.60 -8.53 11.20
N GLU A 260 15.26 -7.55 11.84
CA GLU A 260 15.08 -7.24 13.27
C GLU A 260 14.34 -5.91 13.51
N ARG A 261 13.80 -5.31 12.45
CA ARG A 261 13.24 -3.94 12.46
C ARG A 261 11.72 -3.88 12.71
N VAL A 262 11.07 -5.02 12.94
CA VAL A 262 9.61 -5.11 13.08
C VAL A 262 9.09 -4.18 14.17
N ALA A 263 9.66 -4.21 15.37
CA ALA A 263 9.22 -3.35 16.47
C ALA A 263 9.34 -1.85 16.14
N GLY A 264 10.42 -1.42 15.49
CA GLY A 264 10.60 -0.04 15.04
C GLY A 264 9.61 0.33 13.92
N THR A 265 9.37 -0.58 12.98
CA THR A 265 8.35 -0.42 11.93
C THR A 265 6.97 -0.19 12.54
N LEU A 266 6.56 -1.04 13.48
CA LEU A 266 5.24 -0.95 14.14
C LEU A 266 5.11 0.34 14.97
N ALA A 267 6.17 0.79 15.63
CA ALA A 267 6.17 2.06 16.35
C ALA A 267 5.98 3.26 15.40
N ALA A 268 6.67 3.29 14.26
CA ALA A 268 6.51 4.31 13.24
C ALA A 268 5.11 4.26 12.59
N THR A 269 4.58 3.05 12.38
CA THR A 269 3.20 2.84 11.89
C THR A 269 2.17 3.39 12.85
N ALA A 270 2.26 3.10 14.16
CA ALA A 270 1.37 3.64 15.18
C ALA A 270 1.40 5.18 15.20
N TRP A 271 2.61 5.76 15.11
CA TRP A 271 2.80 7.21 15.05
C TRP A 271 2.06 7.84 13.88
N CYS A 272 2.17 7.25 12.69
CA CYS A 272 1.52 7.72 11.47
C CYS A 272 0.01 7.48 11.47
N ALA A 273 -0.43 6.30 11.92
CA ALA A 273 -1.85 5.96 12.02
C ALA A 273 -2.61 6.91 12.95
N ALA A 274 -1.99 7.28 14.09
CA ALA A 274 -2.56 8.25 15.01
C ALA A 274 -2.71 9.66 14.41
N ARG A 275 -2.06 9.95 13.29
CA ARG A 275 -2.06 11.25 12.59
C ARG A 275 -2.83 11.24 11.28
N GLY A 276 -3.60 10.19 10.99
CA GLY A 276 -4.50 10.17 9.85
C GLY A 276 -3.88 9.71 8.53
N VAL A 277 -2.76 8.99 8.57
CA VAL A 277 -2.21 8.33 7.37
C VAL A 277 -3.23 7.32 6.86
N ALA A 278 -3.50 7.35 5.55
CA ALA A 278 -4.59 6.60 4.91
C ALA A 278 -4.22 5.17 4.50
N ALA A 279 -2.94 4.89 4.24
CA ALA A 279 -2.49 3.57 3.82
C ALA A 279 -1.06 3.25 4.29
N PHE A 280 -0.78 1.96 4.51
CA PHE A 280 0.54 1.45 4.88
C PHE A 280 0.96 0.32 3.96
N ARG A 281 2.12 0.46 3.31
CA ARG A 281 2.75 -0.57 2.48
C ARG A 281 3.75 -1.36 3.32
N VAL A 282 3.47 -2.65 3.54
CA VAL A 282 4.11 -3.45 4.58
C VAL A 282 4.39 -4.90 4.19
N HIS A 283 5.32 -5.54 4.91
CA HIS A 283 5.55 -6.98 4.88
C HIS A 283 4.74 -7.70 5.98
N GLU A 284 4.63 -7.09 7.17
CA GLU A 284 4.00 -7.63 8.38
C GLU A 284 2.54 -7.18 8.46
N VAL A 285 1.64 -7.83 7.69
CA VAL A 285 0.24 -7.41 7.55
C VAL A 285 -0.55 -7.56 8.86
N ALA A 286 -0.47 -8.72 9.51
CA ALA A 286 -1.23 -9.01 10.72
C ALA A 286 -0.86 -8.06 11.86
N GLU A 287 0.44 -7.90 12.11
CA GLU A 287 0.97 -7.02 13.16
C GLU A 287 0.65 -5.54 12.87
N THR A 288 0.68 -5.15 11.59
CA THR A 288 0.29 -3.80 11.19
C THR A 288 -1.18 -3.52 11.45
N LEU A 289 -2.06 -4.46 11.12
CA LEU A 289 -3.49 -4.34 11.40
C LEU A 289 -3.78 -4.25 12.90
N ASP A 290 -3.07 -5.03 13.71
CA ASP A 290 -3.22 -4.96 15.16
C ASP A 290 -2.80 -3.60 15.71
N VAL A 291 -1.71 -3.03 15.20
CA VAL A 291 -1.25 -1.67 15.54
C VAL A 291 -2.29 -0.63 15.13
N ILE A 292 -2.84 -0.71 13.93
CA ILE A 292 -3.87 0.23 13.45
C ILE A 292 -5.10 0.15 14.35
N ARG A 293 -5.61 -1.06 14.59
CA ARG A 293 -6.77 -1.31 15.45
C ARG A 293 -6.56 -0.77 16.86
N MET A 294 -5.39 -1.06 17.45
CA MET A 294 -5.05 -0.58 18.80
C MET A 294 -4.96 0.94 18.84
N THR A 295 -4.36 1.56 17.84
CA THR A 295 -4.28 3.02 17.71
C THR A 295 -5.67 3.64 17.66
N GLN A 296 -6.57 3.11 16.83
CA GLN A 296 -7.94 3.59 16.71
C GLN A 296 -8.76 3.39 18.00
N ALA A 297 -8.55 2.27 18.68
CA ALA A 297 -9.21 2.01 19.98
C ALA A 297 -8.74 3.01 21.05
N ILE A 298 -7.42 3.35 21.08
CA ILE A 298 -6.87 4.38 21.98
C ILE A 298 -7.46 5.76 21.66
N GLN A 299 -7.62 6.11 20.38
CA GLN A 299 -8.20 7.37 19.94
C GLN A 299 -9.73 7.44 20.13
N GLY A 300 -10.39 6.30 20.39
CA GLY A 300 -11.84 6.20 20.48
C GLY A 300 -12.56 6.31 19.13
N THR A 301 -11.83 6.15 18.01
CA THR A 301 -12.40 6.19 16.64
C THR A 301 -12.92 4.83 16.18
N ALA A 302 -12.55 3.75 16.87
CA ALA A 302 -13.10 2.40 16.70
C ALA A 302 -13.32 1.72 18.06
N ALA A 303 -14.40 0.93 18.17
CA ALA A 303 -14.63 0.12 19.34
C ALA A 303 -13.66 -1.07 19.40
N PRO A 304 -13.29 -1.58 20.60
CA PRO A 304 -12.59 -2.85 20.73
C PRO A 304 -13.38 -3.98 20.06
N LEU A 305 -12.66 -4.95 19.47
CA LEU A 305 -13.29 -6.11 18.83
C LEU A 305 -14.03 -7.00 19.84
N ASP A 306 -13.54 -7.03 21.07
CA ASP A 306 -14.10 -7.81 22.17
C ASP A 306 -13.95 -7.05 23.50
N THR A 307 -14.97 -7.10 24.35
CA THR A 307 -15.05 -6.37 25.62
C THR A 307 -15.56 -7.27 26.75
N ILE A 308 -14.83 -8.32 27.07
CA ILE A 308 -15.24 -9.29 28.08
C ILE A 308 -14.83 -8.84 29.49
N ARG A 309 -13.68 -8.18 29.63
CA ARG A 309 -13.11 -7.85 30.93
C ARG A 309 -13.86 -6.69 31.59
N GLY A 310 -14.32 -6.90 32.83
CA GLY A 310 -14.93 -5.85 33.63
C GLY A 310 -16.41 -5.57 33.32
N LEU A 311 -17.05 -6.39 32.49
CA LEU A 311 -18.47 -6.31 32.15
C LEU A 311 -19.33 -7.32 32.96
N ALA A 312 -18.90 -7.72 34.15
CA ALA A 312 -19.66 -8.61 35.01
C ALA A 312 -20.78 -7.86 35.73
#